data_6e6cf31f903f5d9316acb419f9707c67
#
_entry.id   6e6cf31f903f5d9316acb419f9707c67
#
_cell.length_a   1.000
_cell.length_b   1.000
_cell.length_c   1.000
_cell.angle_alpha   90.00
_cell.angle_beta   90.00
_cell.angle_gamma   90.00
#
_symmetry.space_group_name_H-M   'P 1'
#
loop_
_entity.id
_entity.type
_entity.pdbx_description
1 polymer ?
#
loop_
_entity_poly.entity_id
_entity_poly.type
_entity_poly.pdbx_seq_one_letter_code
_entity_poly.pdbx_strand_id
1 'polypeptide(L)'
;IKISGCMNSCGQHGLAHIGFHGSSLKAGLKVLPSVQVLLGGGTVGDGVGRAADKVIKVPAKRATEVLRWVLNDYRANSIENEPFHNYYDRLGKDYFYQLLKPLADLTTLKDDEFVDWGHEETFATAIGVGECAGVVIDLVATLLYESDEKKGWAEESFNNGAWADAIYHSYNVFISSAKALLLDKGINQGSQIGIIKEFDAQYVDKGEFILDGTFNDLVLQINKNEPSEEFARTYLAAANGFLSAVKVKREALVQS
;
A
#
# COMPACT_ATOMS: atom_id res chain seq x y z
N ILE A 1 20.29 -4.85 -16.11
CA ILE A 1 20.32 -4.48 -14.69
C ILE A 1 19.41 -3.30 -14.49
N LYS A 2 18.55 -3.33 -13.45
CA LYS A 2 17.68 -2.21 -13.06
C LYS A 2 17.70 -2.04 -11.54
N ILE A 3 17.67 -0.78 -11.09
CA ILE A 3 17.75 -0.43 -9.68
C ILE A 3 16.62 0.55 -9.34
N SER A 4 15.97 0.34 -8.21
CA SER A 4 14.97 1.26 -7.65
C SER A 4 15.32 1.61 -6.21
N GLY A 5 14.99 2.81 -5.75
CA GLY A 5 15.21 3.24 -4.37
C GLY A 5 14.40 2.43 -3.35
N CYS A 6 13.22 1.90 -3.75
CA CYS A 6 12.35 1.11 -2.87
C CYS A 6 11.61 0.00 -3.63
N MET A 7 10.78 -0.75 -2.91
CA MET A 7 10.00 -1.86 -3.45
C MET A 7 8.92 -1.47 -4.48
N ASN A 8 8.57 -0.17 -4.61
CA ASN A 8 7.54 0.31 -5.54
C ASN A 8 7.90 0.15 -7.02
N SER A 9 9.16 -0.25 -7.32
CA SER A 9 9.61 -0.66 -8.66
C SER A 9 9.58 0.44 -9.73
N CYS A 10 9.67 1.72 -9.37
CA CYS A 10 9.72 2.83 -10.33
C CYS A 10 10.85 2.65 -11.37
N GLY A 11 12.01 2.10 -10.99
CA GLY A 11 13.10 1.69 -11.87
C GLY A 11 12.91 0.32 -12.52
N GLN A 12 11.74 -0.30 -12.38
CA GLN A 12 11.37 -1.60 -12.97
C GLN A 12 12.33 -2.76 -12.60
N HIS A 13 12.89 -2.74 -11.39
CA HIS A 13 13.81 -3.79 -10.93
C HIS A 13 13.18 -5.19 -10.94
N GLY A 14 11.86 -5.28 -10.72
CA GLY A 14 11.11 -6.53 -10.77
C GLY A 14 10.98 -7.13 -12.17
N LEU A 15 11.32 -6.37 -13.23
CA LEU A 15 11.28 -6.81 -14.63
C LEU A 15 12.67 -6.86 -15.25
N ALA A 16 13.71 -7.06 -14.45
CA ALA A 16 15.09 -7.12 -14.92
C ALA A 16 15.68 -8.53 -14.76
N HIS A 17 16.63 -8.90 -15.60
CA HIS A 17 17.42 -10.11 -15.40
C HIS A 17 18.16 -10.08 -14.06
N ILE A 18 18.71 -8.91 -13.69
CA ILE A 18 19.30 -8.62 -12.39
C ILE A 18 18.69 -7.32 -11.88
N GLY A 19 17.97 -7.38 -10.79
CA GLY A 19 17.26 -6.27 -10.18
C GLY A 19 17.73 -6.00 -8.76
N PHE A 20 17.72 -4.72 -8.37
CA PHE A 20 17.97 -4.30 -6.99
C PHE A 20 16.92 -3.30 -6.54
N HIS A 21 16.48 -3.39 -5.29
CA HIS A 21 15.78 -2.27 -4.67
C HIS A 21 16.27 -2.01 -3.25
N GLY A 22 16.22 -0.74 -2.86
CA GLY A 22 16.59 -0.29 -1.53
C GLY A 22 15.76 -0.95 -0.44
N SER A 23 16.39 -1.25 0.67
CA SER A 23 15.84 -1.88 1.85
C SER A 23 16.69 -1.56 3.07
N SER A 24 16.35 -2.12 4.23
CA SER A 24 17.14 -2.05 5.43
C SER A 24 17.32 -3.42 6.07
N LEU A 25 18.42 -3.59 6.83
CA LEU A 25 18.71 -4.76 7.66
C LEU A 25 19.01 -4.32 9.10
N LYS A 26 18.63 -5.15 10.07
CA LYS A 26 19.00 -4.96 11.48
C LYS A 26 20.30 -5.72 11.77
N ALA A 27 21.27 -5.02 12.40
CA ALA A 27 22.49 -5.60 12.93
C ALA A 27 22.61 -5.20 14.40
N GLY A 28 22.15 -6.05 15.30
CA GLY A 28 22.01 -5.73 16.71
C GLY A 28 21.00 -4.61 16.95
N LEU A 29 21.44 -3.53 17.59
CA LEU A 29 20.62 -2.34 17.86
C LEU A 29 20.66 -1.30 16.73
N LYS A 30 21.52 -1.49 15.73
CA LYS A 30 21.67 -0.58 14.59
C LYS A 30 20.90 -1.09 13.38
N VAL A 31 20.59 -0.16 12.49
CA VAL A 31 20.03 -0.45 11.16
C VAL A 31 21.05 -0.03 10.12
N LEU A 32 21.21 -0.83 9.06
CA LEU A 32 22.11 -0.49 7.95
C LEU A 32 21.34 -0.47 6.63
N PRO A 33 21.79 0.35 5.66
CA PRO A 33 21.24 0.37 4.32
C PRO A 33 21.51 -0.97 3.65
N SER A 34 20.52 -1.50 2.95
CA SER A 34 20.62 -2.78 2.26
C SER A 34 19.91 -2.74 0.91
N VAL A 35 20.18 -3.74 0.09
CA VAL A 35 19.46 -3.97 -1.15
C VAL A 35 18.85 -5.38 -1.17
N GLN A 36 17.62 -5.47 -1.66
CA GLN A 36 17.04 -6.74 -2.06
C GLN A 36 17.54 -7.07 -3.46
N VAL A 37 18.11 -8.24 -3.64
CA VAL A 37 18.55 -8.78 -4.93
C VAL A 37 17.41 -9.58 -5.55
N LEU A 38 17.11 -9.29 -6.81
CA LEU A 38 16.13 -10.01 -7.61
C LEU A 38 16.80 -10.53 -8.90
N LEU A 39 16.50 -11.77 -9.28
CA LEU A 39 17.09 -12.39 -10.47
C LEU A 39 16.02 -13.05 -11.34
N GLY A 40 16.33 -13.20 -12.61
CA GLY A 40 15.57 -14.00 -13.55
C GLY A 40 14.34 -13.35 -14.18
N GLY A 41 14.12 -12.05 -13.96
CA GLY A 41 13.04 -11.32 -14.64
C GLY A 41 13.41 -10.90 -16.06
N GLY A 42 12.50 -10.22 -16.73
CA GLY A 42 12.70 -9.65 -18.05
C GLY A 42 11.82 -10.26 -19.13
N THR A 43 12.17 -10.00 -20.38
CA THR A 43 11.50 -10.61 -21.54
C THR A 43 12.12 -11.98 -21.82
N VAL A 44 11.30 -13.02 -21.84
CA VAL A 44 11.74 -14.41 -22.01
C VAL A 44 11.52 -14.94 -23.43
N GLY A 45 11.13 -14.11 -24.38
CA GLY A 45 10.86 -14.40 -25.79
C GLY A 45 9.37 -14.28 -26.13
N ASP A 46 9.03 -14.18 -27.41
CA ASP A 46 7.67 -14.14 -27.97
C ASP A 46 6.71 -13.13 -27.30
N GLY A 47 7.25 -12.02 -26.80
CA GLY A 47 6.48 -10.99 -26.10
C GLY A 47 6.09 -11.35 -24.67
N VAL A 48 6.56 -12.48 -24.13
CA VAL A 48 6.29 -12.90 -22.76
C VAL A 48 7.25 -12.21 -21.79
N GLY A 49 6.69 -11.53 -20.80
CA GLY A 49 7.42 -10.92 -19.69
C GLY A 49 7.37 -11.79 -18.44
N ARG A 50 8.40 -11.69 -17.60
CA ARG A 50 8.51 -12.42 -16.35
C ARG A 50 8.97 -11.49 -15.22
N ALA A 51 8.33 -11.62 -14.05
CA ALA A 51 8.79 -10.97 -12.83
C ALA A 51 10.00 -11.72 -12.24
N ALA A 52 10.98 -10.97 -11.74
CA ALA A 52 12.16 -11.52 -11.08
C ALA A 52 11.83 -12.09 -9.69
N ASP A 53 12.51 -13.16 -9.32
CA ASP A 53 12.42 -13.73 -7.98
C ASP A 53 13.27 -12.92 -6.98
N LYS A 54 12.72 -12.67 -5.80
CA LYS A 54 13.49 -12.15 -4.67
C LYS A 54 14.43 -13.24 -4.15
N VAL A 55 15.73 -13.06 -4.31
CA VAL A 55 16.73 -14.08 -3.95
C VAL A 55 17.28 -13.86 -2.54
N ILE A 56 17.90 -12.71 -2.29
CA ILE A 56 18.56 -12.43 -1.02
C ILE A 56 18.62 -10.94 -0.75
N LYS A 57 18.77 -10.57 0.52
CA LYS A 57 19.03 -9.20 0.95
C LYS A 57 20.46 -9.09 1.46
N VAL A 58 21.19 -8.08 1.02
CA VAL A 58 22.59 -7.84 1.39
C VAL A 58 22.80 -6.37 1.79
N PRO A 59 23.85 -6.03 2.58
CA PRO A 59 24.25 -4.65 2.81
C PRO A 59 24.43 -3.88 1.49
N ALA A 60 24.01 -2.62 1.44
CA ALA A 60 24.02 -1.81 0.20
C ALA A 60 25.42 -1.69 -0.42
N LYS A 61 26.46 -1.57 0.41
CA LYS A 61 27.85 -1.50 -0.05
C LYS A 61 28.33 -2.76 -0.77
N ARG A 62 27.71 -3.92 -0.52
CA ARG A 62 28.05 -5.20 -1.16
C ARG A 62 27.30 -5.44 -2.48
N ALA A 63 26.43 -4.53 -2.91
CA ALA A 63 25.67 -4.69 -4.16
C ALA A 63 26.56 -4.85 -5.40
N THR A 64 27.69 -4.15 -5.45
CA THR A 64 28.68 -4.28 -6.54
C THR A 64 29.36 -5.64 -6.57
N GLU A 65 29.59 -6.24 -5.40
CA GLU A 65 30.14 -7.59 -5.30
C GLU A 65 29.12 -8.65 -5.72
N VAL A 66 27.87 -8.49 -5.31
CA VAL A 66 26.74 -9.34 -5.81
C VAL A 66 26.75 -9.38 -7.34
N LEU A 67 26.81 -8.21 -7.96
CA LEU A 67 26.82 -8.12 -9.42
C LEU A 67 28.02 -8.83 -10.04
N ARG A 68 29.22 -8.62 -9.48
CA ARG A 68 30.45 -9.30 -9.93
C ARG A 68 30.33 -10.82 -9.80
N TRP A 69 29.83 -11.31 -8.68
CA TRP A 69 29.69 -12.76 -8.44
C TRP A 69 28.71 -13.37 -9.43
N VAL A 70 27.53 -12.78 -9.59
CA VAL A 70 26.53 -13.28 -10.55
C VAL A 70 27.04 -13.26 -11.99
N LEU A 71 27.71 -12.18 -12.42
CA LEU A 71 28.24 -12.08 -13.78
C LEU A 71 29.42 -13.02 -14.03
N ASN A 72 30.30 -13.19 -13.05
CA ASN A 72 31.41 -14.12 -13.17
C ASN A 72 30.93 -15.59 -13.19
N ASP A 73 29.96 -15.91 -12.35
CA ASP A 73 29.36 -17.22 -12.31
C ASP A 73 28.66 -17.53 -13.65
N TYR A 74 27.90 -16.58 -14.20
CA TYR A 74 27.28 -16.72 -15.51
C TYR A 74 28.31 -16.95 -16.62
N ARG A 75 29.42 -16.18 -16.63
CA ARG A 75 30.49 -16.35 -17.62
C ARG A 75 31.18 -17.69 -17.53
N ALA A 76 31.34 -18.21 -16.32
CA ALA A 76 32.06 -19.47 -16.09
C ALA A 76 31.20 -20.71 -16.35
N ASN A 77 29.88 -20.63 -16.11
CA ASN A 77 29.00 -21.81 -16.03
C ASN A 77 27.84 -21.79 -17.03
N SER A 78 27.68 -20.73 -17.85
CA SER A 78 26.67 -20.74 -18.91
C SER A 78 27.05 -21.68 -20.04
N ILE A 79 26.03 -22.29 -20.65
CA ILE A 79 26.17 -23.09 -21.87
C ILE A 79 26.29 -22.11 -23.06
N GLU A 80 26.87 -22.56 -24.17
CA GLU A 80 27.05 -21.74 -25.36
C GLU A 80 25.74 -21.06 -25.79
N ASN A 81 25.79 -19.73 -25.94
CA ASN A 81 24.63 -18.89 -26.30
C ASN A 81 23.42 -18.94 -25.33
N GLU A 82 23.62 -19.39 -24.09
CA GLU A 82 22.53 -19.46 -23.11
C GLU A 82 22.16 -18.04 -22.61
N PRO A 83 20.91 -17.55 -22.83
CA PRO A 83 20.44 -16.31 -22.23
C PRO A 83 20.41 -16.40 -20.71
N PHE A 84 20.59 -15.24 -20.02
CA PHE A 84 20.65 -15.23 -18.56
C PHE A 84 19.40 -15.80 -17.87
N HIS A 85 18.22 -15.59 -18.43
CA HIS A 85 16.99 -16.12 -17.85
C HIS A 85 16.94 -17.66 -17.93
N ASN A 86 17.46 -18.28 -19.01
CA ASN A 86 17.56 -19.74 -19.12
C ASN A 86 18.60 -20.30 -18.16
N TYR A 87 19.73 -19.60 -18.01
CA TYR A 87 20.76 -19.91 -17.03
C TYR A 87 20.20 -19.88 -15.60
N TYR A 88 19.43 -18.85 -15.28
CA TYR A 88 18.77 -18.73 -13.98
C TYR A 88 17.77 -19.88 -13.75
N ASP A 89 16.96 -20.23 -14.74
CA ASP A 89 15.98 -21.32 -14.64
C ASP A 89 16.62 -22.68 -14.49
N ARG A 90 17.72 -22.91 -15.21
CA ARG A 90 18.45 -24.18 -15.14
C ARG A 90 19.09 -24.42 -13.77
N LEU A 91 19.62 -23.39 -13.13
CA LEU A 91 20.27 -23.51 -11.83
C LEU A 91 19.28 -23.34 -10.66
N GLY A 92 18.27 -22.53 -10.85
CA GLY A 92 17.22 -22.28 -9.87
C GLY A 92 17.60 -21.25 -8.78
N LYS A 93 16.58 -20.72 -8.13
CA LYS A 93 16.71 -19.68 -7.10
C LYS A 93 17.63 -20.08 -5.94
N ASP A 94 17.56 -21.32 -5.49
CA ASP A 94 18.33 -21.80 -4.34
C ASP A 94 19.84 -21.82 -4.62
N TYR A 95 20.24 -22.13 -5.85
CA TYR A 95 21.63 -22.00 -6.27
C TYR A 95 22.16 -20.58 -6.07
N PHE A 96 21.44 -19.59 -6.58
CA PHE A 96 21.85 -18.18 -6.45
C PHE A 96 21.79 -17.69 -5.02
N TYR A 97 20.83 -18.18 -4.22
CA TYR A 97 20.81 -17.91 -2.80
C TYR A 97 22.08 -18.42 -2.11
N GLN A 98 22.51 -19.64 -2.36
CA GLN A 98 23.74 -20.19 -1.77
C GLN A 98 24.98 -19.48 -2.29
N LEU A 99 25.03 -19.14 -3.58
CA LEU A 99 26.12 -18.36 -4.18
C LEU A 99 26.30 -17.02 -3.46
N LEU A 100 25.22 -16.31 -3.17
CA LEU A 100 25.25 -14.96 -2.62
C LEU A 100 25.21 -14.90 -1.09
N LYS A 101 24.91 -16.02 -0.42
CA LYS A 101 24.75 -16.10 1.03
C LYS A 101 25.95 -15.54 1.83
N PRO A 102 27.23 -15.75 1.41
CA PRO A 102 28.36 -15.14 2.12
C PRO A 102 28.33 -13.61 2.15
N LEU A 103 27.73 -12.97 1.12
CA LEU A 103 27.60 -11.51 1.07
C LEU A 103 26.48 -10.99 1.98
N ALA A 104 25.60 -11.85 2.47
CA ALA A 104 24.55 -11.53 3.44
C ALA A 104 25.00 -11.74 4.90
N ASP A 105 26.20 -12.22 5.13
CA ASP A 105 26.73 -12.44 6.48
C ASP A 105 26.97 -11.10 7.19
N LEU A 106 26.21 -10.86 8.26
CA LEU A 106 26.31 -9.66 9.07
C LEU A 106 27.38 -9.74 10.16
N THR A 107 28.03 -10.88 10.36
CA THR A 107 29.12 -11.02 11.33
C THR A 107 30.40 -10.34 10.87
N THR A 108 30.55 -10.07 9.58
CA THR A 108 31.72 -9.47 8.93
C THR A 108 31.51 -8.01 8.55
N LEU A 109 30.51 -7.32 9.15
CA LEU A 109 30.21 -5.92 8.86
C LEU A 109 31.38 -4.99 9.22
N LYS A 110 31.60 -4.01 8.35
CA LYS A 110 32.51 -2.89 8.57
C LYS A 110 31.75 -1.64 8.94
N ASP A 111 32.37 -0.69 9.59
CA ASP A 111 31.72 0.56 10.02
C ASP A 111 31.16 1.39 8.86
N ASP A 112 31.84 1.38 7.70
CA ASP A 112 31.39 2.09 6.50
C ASP A 112 30.12 1.49 5.88
N GLU A 113 29.77 0.24 6.19
CA GLU A 113 28.54 -0.39 5.71
C GLU A 113 27.27 0.12 6.43
N PHE A 114 27.44 0.86 7.54
CA PHE A 114 26.35 1.56 8.22
C PHE A 114 26.06 2.94 7.63
N VAL A 115 26.79 3.37 6.62
CA VAL A 115 26.62 4.64 5.91
C VAL A 115 26.13 4.36 4.50
N ASP A 116 25.09 5.03 4.04
CA ASP A 116 24.56 4.83 2.68
C ASP A 116 25.48 5.47 1.62
N TRP A 117 25.29 5.09 0.37
CA TRP A 117 26.02 5.67 -0.74
C TRP A 117 25.70 7.16 -0.88
N GLY A 118 26.77 7.99 -0.97
CA GLY A 118 26.63 9.44 -1.11
C GLY A 118 26.30 10.18 0.18
N HIS A 119 26.28 9.49 1.34
CA HIS A 119 26.11 10.08 2.66
C HIS A 119 27.35 9.94 3.52
N GLU A 120 27.50 10.81 4.51
CA GLU A 120 28.58 10.76 5.51
C GLU A 120 28.07 10.31 6.88
N GLU A 121 26.76 10.40 7.12
CA GLU A 121 26.13 10.07 8.39
C GLU A 121 25.69 8.60 8.44
N THR A 122 25.66 8.05 9.66
CA THR A 122 25.14 6.71 9.90
C THR A 122 23.67 6.62 9.44
N PHE A 123 23.36 5.56 8.70
CA PHE A 123 22.02 5.33 8.18
C PHE A 123 21.00 5.21 9.31
N ALA A 124 19.92 5.96 9.19
CA ALA A 124 18.72 5.85 10.01
C ALA A 124 17.51 5.66 9.11
N THR A 125 16.61 4.76 9.49
CA THR A 125 15.32 4.66 8.80
C THR A 125 14.50 5.90 9.12
N ALA A 126 14.29 6.76 8.13
CA ALA A 126 13.33 7.84 8.26
C ALA A 126 11.92 7.23 8.32
N ILE A 127 11.21 7.50 9.41
CA ILE A 127 9.77 7.25 9.50
C ILE A 127 9.11 8.49 8.88
N GLY A 128 8.64 8.38 7.68
CA GLY A 128 7.94 9.45 6.96
C GLY A 128 8.56 9.74 5.60
N VAL A 129 7.75 10.23 4.74
CA VAL A 129 8.02 10.90 3.45
C VAL A 129 9.16 10.32 2.61
N GLY A 130 8.94 9.14 2.00
CA GLY A 130 9.71 8.74 0.82
C GLY A 130 9.32 9.60 -0.40
N GLU A 131 10.09 9.60 -1.47
CA GLU A 131 9.81 10.34 -2.71
C GLU A 131 8.39 10.06 -3.27
N CYS A 132 7.83 8.89 -3.02
CA CYS A 132 6.43 8.56 -3.29
C CYS A 132 5.45 9.09 -2.24
N ALA A 133 5.95 9.60 -1.10
CA ALA A 133 5.19 10.23 -0.04
C ALA A 133 5.30 11.77 -0.06
N GLY A 134 5.86 12.32 -1.11
CA GLY A 134 5.82 13.77 -1.40
C GLY A 134 4.41 14.29 -1.69
N VAL A 135 3.45 13.39 -1.85
CA VAL A 135 2.03 13.65 -1.63
C VAL A 135 1.74 13.22 -0.20
N VAL A 136 1.60 14.15 0.71
CA VAL A 136 0.85 13.89 1.95
C VAL A 136 -0.53 13.49 1.47
N ILE A 137 -0.77 12.17 1.38
CA ILE A 137 -2.11 11.67 1.13
C ILE A 137 -2.86 12.00 2.41
N ASP A 138 -3.64 13.06 2.38
CA ASP A 138 -4.65 13.30 3.39
C ASP A 138 -5.67 12.16 3.25
N LEU A 139 -5.45 11.11 4.04
CA LEU A 139 -6.32 9.92 4.04
C LEU A 139 -7.76 10.29 4.36
N VAL A 140 -7.98 11.32 5.15
CA VAL A 140 -9.32 11.83 5.46
C VAL A 140 -9.93 12.47 4.23
N ALA A 141 -9.19 13.34 3.52
CA ALA A 141 -9.64 13.93 2.25
C ALA A 141 -9.90 12.85 1.19
N THR A 142 -9.05 11.84 1.11
CA THR A 142 -9.24 10.69 0.18
C THR A 142 -10.54 9.95 0.49
N LEU A 143 -10.82 9.64 1.75
CA LEU A 143 -12.07 8.97 2.15
C LEU A 143 -13.31 9.82 1.86
N LEU A 144 -13.22 11.14 2.01
CA LEU A 144 -14.31 12.05 1.67
C LEU A 144 -14.51 12.14 0.16
N TYR A 145 -13.44 12.15 -0.63
CA TYR A 145 -13.51 12.09 -2.09
C TYR A 145 -14.17 10.78 -2.56
N GLU A 146 -13.73 9.62 -2.01
CA GLU A 146 -14.39 8.34 -2.27
C GLU A 146 -15.87 8.33 -1.88
N SER A 147 -16.24 9.05 -0.81
CA SER A 147 -17.63 9.18 -0.40
C SER A 147 -18.46 9.98 -1.41
N ASP A 148 -17.88 11.02 -2.02
CA ASP A 148 -18.53 11.77 -3.11
C ASP A 148 -18.70 10.93 -4.37
N GLU A 149 -17.73 10.10 -4.75
CA GLU A 149 -17.86 9.17 -5.87
C GLU A 149 -19.01 8.17 -5.63
N LYS A 150 -19.04 7.56 -4.44
CA LYS A 150 -20.11 6.63 -4.05
C LYS A 150 -21.48 7.29 -4.03
N LYS A 151 -21.56 8.55 -3.59
CA LYS A 151 -22.77 9.35 -3.71
C LYS A 151 -23.21 9.51 -5.16
N GLY A 152 -22.29 9.85 -6.07
CA GLY A 152 -22.57 9.94 -7.49
C GLY A 152 -23.12 8.64 -8.07
N TRP A 153 -22.52 7.51 -7.72
CA TRP A 153 -23.00 6.18 -8.13
C TRP A 153 -24.38 5.85 -7.54
N ALA A 154 -24.65 6.25 -6.30
CA ALA A 154 -25.96 6.06 -5.69
C ALA A 154 -27.05 6.87 -6.41
N GLU A 155 -26.76 8.12 -6.77
CA GLU A 155 -27.66 9.01 -7.53
C GLU A 155 -27.92 8.48 -8.95
N GLU A 156 -26.86 8.03 -9.64
CA GLU A 156 -26.97 7.41 -10.96
C GLU A 156 -27.80 6.13 -10.93
N SER A 157 -27.54 5.22 -9.97
CA SER A 157 -28.29 3.99 -9.78
C SER A 157 -29.76 4.28 -9.49
N PHE A 158 -30.03 5.27 -8.64
CA PHE A 158 -31.41 5.69 -8.35
C PHE A 158 -32.13 6.19 -9.59
N ASN A 159 -31.50 7.06 -10.39
CA ASN A 159 -32.08 7.60 -11.62
C ASN A 159 -32.35 6.51 -12.68
N ASN A 160 -31.57 5.44 -12.66
CA ASN A 160 -31.74 4.29 -13.55
C ASN A 160 -32.75 3.24 -13.01
N GLY A 161 -33.39 3.47 -11.87
CA GLY A 161 -34.32 2.52 -11.26
C GLY A 161 -33.68 1.30 -10.60
N ALA A 162 -32.35 1.32 -10.42
CA ALA A 162 -31.57 0.25 -9.77
C ALA A 162 -31.57 0.49 -8.24
N TRP A 163 -32.72 0.26 -7.59
CA TRP A 163 -32.94 0.61 -6.18
C TRP A 163 -31.97 -0.08 -5.23
N ALA A 164 -31.68 -1.36 -5.46
CA ALA A 164 -30.75 -2.13 -4.63
C ALA A 164 -29.32 -1.56 -4.69
N ASP A 165 -28.86 -1.18 -5.88
CA ASP A 165 -27.52 -0.59 -6.09
C ASP A 165 -27.44 0.82 -5.47
N ALA A 166 -28.51 1.62 -5.61
CA ALA A 166 -28.61 2.94 -4.98
C ALA A 166 -28.50 2.85 -3.45
N ILE A 167 -29.19 1.88 -2.85
CA ILE A 167 -29.12 1.60 -1.40
C ILE A 167 -27.71 1.13 -1.00
N TYR A 168 -27.11 0.22 -1.76
CA TYR A 168 -25.76 -0.27 -1.50
C TYR A 168 -24.71 0.85 -1.55
N HIS A 169 -24.78 1.70 -2.56
CA HIS A 169 -23.85 2.84 -2.66
C HIS A 169 -24.09 3.87 -1.55
N SER A 170 -25.35 4.13 -1.18
CA SER A 170 -25.69 5.00 -0.04
C SER A 170 -25.15 4.47 1.29
N TYR A 171 -25.23 3.15 1.52
CA TYR A 171 -24.61 2.49 2.66
C TYR A 171 -23.09 2.74 2.71
N ASN A 172 -22.42 2.62 1.56
CA ASN A 172 -20.98 2.86 1.48
C ASN A 172 -20.61 4.35 1.72
N VAL A 173 -21.50 5.30 1.38
CA VAL A 173 -21.34 6.72 1.74
C VAL A 173 -21.30 6.89 3.25
N PHE A 174 -22.24 6.29 3.99
CA PHE A 174 -22.24 6.34 5.45
C PHE A 174 -20.93 5.80 6.04
N ILE A 175 -20.52 4.60 5.63
CA ILE A 175 -19.34 3.93 6.18
C ILE A 175 -18.05 4.71 5.89
N SER A 176 -17.84 5.16 4.65
CA SER A 176 -16.60 5.88 4.29
C SER A 176 -16.54 7.27 4.94
N SER A 177 -17.68 7.97 5.04
CA SER A 177 -17.76 9.29 5.69
C SER A 177 -17.51 9.18 7.21
N ALA A 178 -18.11 8.20 7.88
CA ALA A 178 -17.86 7.95 9.29
C ALA A 178 -16.41 7.57 9.56
N LYS A 179 -15.83 6.72 8.72
CA LYS A 179 -14.41 6.35 8.80
C LYS A 179 -13.49 7.56 8.65
N ALA A 180 -13.83 8.51 7.79
CA ALA A 180 -13.06 9.74 7.62
C ALA A 180 -12.97 10.56 8.91
N LEU A 181 -14.09 10.79 9.61
CA LEU A 181 -14.09 11.50 10.89
C LEU A 181 -13.40 10.74 12.02
N LEU A 182 -13.54 9.41 12.07
CA LEU A 182 -12.83 8.58 13.04
C LEU A 182 -11.31 8.68 12.84
N LEU A 183 -10.88 8.63 11.58
CA LEU A 183 -9.46 8.75 11.24
C LEU A 183 -8.89 10.12 11.60
N ASP A 184 -9.67 11.19 11.47
CA ASP A 184 -9.31 12.54 11.87
C ASP A 184 -9.06 12.64 13.39
N LYS A 185 -9.76 11.84 14.20
CA LYS A 185 -9.47 11.63 15.64
C LYS A 185 -8.34 10.62 15.91
N GLY A 186 -7.64 10.11 14.88
CA GLY A 186 -6.60 9.08 15.03
C GLY A 186 -7.13 7.67 15.27
N ILE A 187 -8.42 7.43 15.10
CA ILE A 187 -9.06 6.11 15.30
C ILE A 187 -9.13 5.39 13.95
N ASN A 188 -8.33 4.35 13.79
CA ASN A 188 -8.29 3.54 12.57
C ASN A 188 -9.04 2.22 12.77
N GLN A 189 -10.24 2.12 12.19
CA GLN A 189 -11.08 0.91 12.20
C GLN A 189 -11.07 0.24 10.83
N GLY A 190 -10.77 -1.08 10.82
CA GLY A 190 -10.70 -1.88 9.60
C GLY A 190 -12.00 -2.59 9.22
N SER A 191 -12.98 -2.70 10.13
CA SER A 191 -14.25 -3.37 9.88
C SER A 191 -15.44 -2.42 9.92
N GLN A 192 -16.44 -2.66 9.08
CA GLN A 192 -17.66 -1.85 9.02
C GLN A 192 -18.39 -1.82 10.38
N ILE A 193 -18.48 -2.96 11.07
CA ILE A 193 -19.09 -3.06 12.40
C ILE A 193 -18.29 -2.22 13.42
N GLY A 194 -16.96 -2.24 13.34
CA GLY A 194 -16.10 -1.42 14.17
C GLY A 194 -16.30 0.07 13.91
N ILE A 195 -16.41 0.48 12.64
CA ILE A 195 -16.67 1.88 12.25
C ILE A 195 -18.02 2.34 12.83
N ILE A 196 -19.08 1.55 12.70
CA ILE A 196 -20.42 1.89 13.21
C ILE A 196 -20.38 2.10 14.72
N LYS A 197 -19.84 1.14 15.47
CA LYS A 197 -19.74 1.20 16.93
C LYS A 197 -18.91 2.38 17.44
N GLU A 198 -17.73 2.57 16.82
CA GLU A 198 -16.84 3.66 17.22
C GLU A 198 -17.45 5.03 16.88
N PHE A 199 -18.16 5.16 15.76
CA PHE A 199 -18.82 6.42 15.43
C PHE A 199 -19.89 6.78 16.45
N ASP A 200 -20.73 5.85 16.85
CA ASP A 200 -21.70 6.06 17.94
C ASP A 200 -20.97 6.49 19.22
N ALA A 201 -19.97 5.74 19.69
CA ALA A 201 -19.26 6.01 20.94
C ALA A 201 -18.49 7.34 20.93
N GLN A 202 -17.93 7.75 19.78
CA GLN A 202 -17.03 8.91 19.70
C GLN A 202 -17.74 10.21 19.31
N TYR A 203 -18.89 10.12 18.66
CA TYR A 203 -19.56 11.29 18.12
C TYR A 203 -21.03 11.41 18.59
N VAL A 204 -21.81 10.34 18.50
CA VAL A 204 -23.24 10.39 18.84
C VAL A 204 -23.44 10.42 20.35
N ASP A 205 -22.86 9.48 21.09
CA ASP A 205 -23.00 9.36 22.56
C ASP A 205 -22.39 10.59 23.29
N LYS A 206 -21.42 11.24 22.66
CA LYS A 206 -20.82 12.47 23.20
C LYS A 206 -21.56 13.76 22.80
N GLY A 207 -22.63 13.63 21.99
CA GLY A 207 -23.37 14.78 21.49
C GLY A 207 -22.59 15.66 20.48
N GLU A 208 -21.49 15.15 19.95
CA GLU A 208 -20.69 15.86 18.95
C GLU A 208 -21.25 15.77 17.54
N PHE A 209 -22.13 14.78 17.30
CA PHE A 209 -22.86 14.59 16.05
C PHE A 209 -24.30 14.24 16.37
N ILE A 210 -25.25 15.05 15.90
CA ILE A 210 -26.66 14.88 16.23
C ILE A 210 -27.35 14.10 15.12
N LEU A 211 -27.92 12.95 15.48
CA LEU A 211 -28.74 12.09 14.62
C LEU A 211 -30.11 11.85 15.29
N ASP A 212 -31.10 11.48 14.50
CA ASP A 212 -32.37 10.97 15.02
C ASP A 212 -32.20 9.48 15.36
N GLY A 213 -31.68 9.20 16.56
CA GLY A 213 -31.26 7.89 17.02
C GLY A 213 -29.75 7.65 16.91
N THR A 214 -29.33 6.39 16.79
CA THR A 214 -27.92 6.00 16.69
C THR A 214 -27.46 5.94 15.22
N PHE A 215 -26.14 6.05 15.01
CA PHE A 215 -25.58 5.81 13.69
C PHE A 215 -25.80 4.36 13.24
N ASN A 216 -25.75 3.41 14.20
CA ASN A 216 -26.10 2.02 13.95
C ASN A 216 -27.52 1.88 13.39
N ASP A 217 -28.52 2.55 13.99
CA ASP A 217 -29.89 2.48 13.51
C ASP A 217 -30.04 3.08 12.12
N LEU A 218 -29.37 4.20 11.86
CA LEU A 218 -29.38 4.87 10.56
C LEU A 218 -28.79 3.98 9.47
N VAL A 219 -27.60 3.41 9.71
CA VAL A 219 -26.89 2.62 8.70
C VAL A 219 -27.54 1.27 8.47
N LEU A 220 -27.99 0.59 9.54
CA LEU A 220 -28.52 -0.78 9.43
C LEU A 220 -30.00 -0.86 9.03
N GLN A 221 -30.63 0.26 8.63
CA GLN A 221 -31.97 0.23 8.00
C GLN A 221 -32.01 -0.68 6.76
N ILE A 222 -30.88 -0.81 6.05
CA ILE A 222 -30.72 -1.73 4.92
C ILE A 222 -31.09 -3.18 5.26
N ASN A 223 -30.90 -3.61 6.50
CA ASN A 223 -31.22 -4.97 6.95
C ASN A 223 -32.72 -5.16 7.28
N LYS A 224 -33.49 -4.08 7.35
CA LYS A 224 -34.88 -4.09 7.80
C LYS A 224 -35.86 -3.74 6.68
N ASN A 225 -35.35 -3.33 5.51
CA ASN A 225 -36.19 -2.87 4.40
C ASN A 225 -35.82 -3.61 3.11
N GLU A 226 -36.85 -4.02 2.37
CA GLU A 226 -36.66 -4.53 1.02
C GLU A 226 -36.32 -3.39 0.05
N PRO A 227 -35.52 -3.66 -0.99
CA PRO A 227 -35.20 -2.66 -2.01
C PRO A 227 -36.46 -2.15 -2.72
N SER A 228 -36.75 -0.88 -2.54
CA SER A 228 -37.89 -0.19 -3.17
C SER A 228 -37.48 1.23 -3.53
N GLU A 229 -38.22 1.85 -4.43
CA GLU A 229 -38.00 3.26 -4.79
C GLU A 229 -38.09 4.18 -3.57
N GLU A 230 -39.08 3.98 -2.73
CA GLU A 230 -39.33 4.81 -1.55
C GLU A 230 -38.18 4.70 -0.55
N PHE A 231 -37.75 3.47 -0.24
CA PHE A 231 -36.63 3.26 0.68
C PHE A 231 -35.30 3.76 0.06
N ALA A 232 -35.02 3.50 -1.21
CA ALA A 232 -33.84 4.00 -1.88
C ALA A 232 -33.75 5.53 -1.87
N ARG A 233 -34.87 6.21 -2.12
CA ARG A 233 -34.98 7.69 -2.09
C ARG A 233 -34.66 8.25 -0.71
N THR A 234 -35.27 7.71 0.33
CA THR A 234 -35.11 8.19 1.71
C THR A 234 -33.69 7.89 2.24
N TYR A 235 -33.17 6.71 1.92
CA TYR A 235 -31.85 6.27 2.37
C TYR A 235 -30.72 7.04 1.66
N LEU A 236 -30.86 7.32 0.36
CA LEU A 236 -29.97 8.19 -0.40
C LEU A 236 -29.97 9.62 0.14
N ALA A 237 -31.13 10.18 0.43
CA ALA A 237 -31.24 11.52 1.00
C ALA A 237 -30.57 11.60 2.37
N ALA A 238 -30.75 10.58 3.21
CA ALA A 238 -30.09 10.49 4.52
C ALA A 238 -28.54 10.38 4.37
N ALA A 239 -28.05 9.57 3.43
CA ALA A 239 -26.62 9.45 3.17
C ALA A 239 -25.99 10.76 2.69
N ASN A 240 -26.66 11.48 1.80
CA ASN A 240 -26.23 12.80 1.31
C ASN A 240 -26.19 13.84 2.45
N GLY A 241 -27.21 13.85 3.30
CA GLY A 241 -27.25 14.71 4.49
C GLY A 241 -26.13 14.40 5.47
N PHE A 242 -25.88 13.13 5.72
CA PHE A 242 -24.80 12.67 6.60
C PHE A 242 -23.42 13.08 6.07
N LEU A 243 -23.12 12.82 4.78
CA LEU A 243 -21.84 13.23 4.16
C LEU A 243 -21.64 14.74 4.26
N SER A 244 -22.68 15.53 4.02
CA SER A 244 -22.62 17.00 4.12
C SER A 244 -22.31 17.43 5.56
N ALA A 245 -22.95 16.83 6.56
CA ALA A 245 -22.68 17.12 7.97
C ALA A 245 -21.26 16.72 8.40
N VAL A 246 -20.76 15.59 7.89
CA VAL A 246 -19.38 15.14 8.11
C VAL A 246 -18.38 16.15 7.56
N LYS A 247 -18.58 16.67 6.35
CA LYS A 247 -17.70 17.69 5.76
C LYS A 247 -17.67 18.99 6.57
N VAL A 248 -18.82 19.48 6.98
CA VAL A 248 -18.94 20.68 7.83
C VAL A 248 -18.22 20.46 9.17
N LYS A 249 -18.41 19.30 9.79
CA LYS A 249 -17.72 18.96 11.06
C LYS A 249 -16.21 18.96 10.90
N ARG A 250 -15.70 18.38 9.81
CA ARG A 250 -14.26 18.35 9.52
C ARG A 250 -13.68 19.75 9.28
N GLU A 251 -14.37 20.57 8.50
CA GLU A 251 -13.91 21.95 8.25
C GLU A 251 -13.76 22.75 9.56
N ALA A 252 -14.68 22.55 10.50
CA ALA A 252 -14.61 23.18 11.82
C ALA A 252 -13.41 22.67 12.65
N LEU A 253 -13.01 21.38 12.49
CA LEU A 253 -11.86 20.80 13.19
C LEU A 253 -10.52 21.27 12.60
N VAL A 254 -10.45 21.55 11.31
CA VAL A 254 -9.22 22.02 10.64
C VAL A 254 -8.94 23.50 10.95
N GLN A 255 -9.98 24.28 11.30
CA GLN A 255 -9.87 25.72 11.61
C GLN A 255 -9.61 26.00 13.11
N SER A 256 -9.69 25.00 13.98
CA SER A 256 -9.47 25.09 15.43
C SER A 256 -8.05 24.71 15.82
#